data_5361c229fc67350aff4b3c59882758b2
#
_entry.id   5361c229fc67350aff4b3c59882758b2
#
_cell.length_a   1.000
_cell.length_b   1.000
_cell.length_c   1.000
_cell.angle_alpha   90.00
_cell.angle_beta   90.00
_cell.angle_gamma   90.00
#
_symmetry.space_group_name_H-M   'P 1'
#
loop_
_entity.id
_entity.type
_entity.pdbx_description
1 polymer ?
#
loop_
_entity_poly.entity_id
_entity_poly.type
_entity_poly.pdbx_seq_one_letter_code
_entity_poly.pdbx_strand_id
1 'polypeptide(L)'
;LQDSSGIAESLPLLGQERLLFKLRTPSHEGSINFNNYHAIIYNVEKRFSSSEREHVIVLNWSTVDHLKNIRTKISASFKGTISDIVQKIIKGTNYLNSKKPLFIEPSKNIRKFVIPNLTPFQAINLIKTEAVSAEQNSPHYVFFETPNGYHFRSFDS
;
A
#
# COMPACT_ATOMS: atom_id res chain seq x y z
N LEU A 1 19.05 8.58 -5.17
CA LEU A 1 20.24 7.92 -4.67
C LEU A 1 21.47 8.56 -5.31
N GLN A 2 22.40 9.03 -4.51
CA GLN A 2 23.70 9.52 -4.95
C GLN A 2 24.73 8.41 -4.75
N ASP A 3 25.45 8.04 -5.79
CA ASP A 3 26.46 6.98 -5.78
C ASP A 3 27.82 7.58 -6.05
N SER A 4 28.59 7.73 -4.98
CA SER A 4 30.00 8.19 -5.04
C SER A 4 30.99 7.05 -5.18
N SER A 5 30.55 5.80 -5.11
CA SER A 5 31.40 4.60 -5.12
C SER A 5 31.35 3.85 -6.45
N GLY A 6 30.52 4.26 -7.41
CA GLY A 6 30.36 3.57 -8.69
C GLY A 6 29.68 2.20 -8.60
N ILE A 7 28.99 1.91 -7.50
CA ILE A 7 28.30 0.63 -7.27
C ILE A 7 27.23 0.41 -8.33
N ALA A 8 26.57 1.47 -8.75
CA ALA A 8 25.49 1.41 -9.74
C ALA A 8 25.97 1.03 -11.15
N GLU A 9 27.25 1.22 -11.46
CA GLU A 9 27.84 0.78 -12.72
C GLU A 9 28.18 -0.72 -12.69
N SER A 10 28.53 -1.24 -11.52
CA SER A 10 28.89 -2.64 -11.32
C SER A 10 27.67 -3.55 -11.08
N LEU A 11 26.54 -2.99 -10.62
CA LEU A 11 25.31 -3.71 -10.36
C LEU A 11 24.21 -3.26 -11.35
N PRO A 12 23.80 -4.09 -12.28
CA PRO A 12 22.72 -3.75 -13.20
C PRO A 12 21.39 -3.65 -12.44
N LEU A 13 20.93 -2.41 -12.18
CA LEU A 13 19.60 -2.18 -11.67
C LEU A 13 18.59 -2.40 -12.80
N LEU A 14 17.83 -3.49 -12.73
CA LEU A 14 16.89 -3.91 -13.76
C LEU A 14 15.45 -3.47 -13.46
N GLY A 15 15.19 -2.96 -12.25
CA GLY A 15 13.85 -2.50 -11.84
C GLY A 15 12.98 -3.62 -11.24
N GLN A 16 13.58 -4.62 -10.61
CA GLN A 16 12.88 -5.67 -9.85
C GLN A 16 13.49 -5.89 -8.46
N GLU A 17 14.44 -5.06 -8.11
CA GLU A 17 15.19 -5.17 -6.87
C GLU A 17 14.31 -4.80 -5.68
N ARG A 18 14.57 -5.47 -4.56
CA ARG A 18 13.96 -5.13 -3.29
C ARG A 18 14.71 -3.96 -2.67
N LEU A 19 13.97 -2.92 -2.31
CA LEU A 19 14.49 -1.77 -1.61
C LEU A 19 14.17 -1.89 -0.12
N LEU A 20 15.20 -1.91 0.70
CA LEU A 20 15.11 -1.83 2.16
C LEU A 20 15.66 -0.47 2.57
N PHE A 21 14.88 0.31 3.29
CA PHE A 21 15.32 1.63 3.73
C PHE A 21 14.67 2.05 5.04
N LYS A 22 15.38 2.93 5.72
CA LYS A 22 14.94 3.54 6.98
C LYS A 22 15.06 5.05 6.84
N LEU A 23 13.98 5.75 7.10
CA LEU A 23 13.96 7.21 7.16
C LEU A 23 14.14 7.66 8.61
N ARG A 24 15.08 8.56 8.83
CA ARG A 24 15.37 9.16 10.12
C ARG A 24 15.60 10.66 9.96
N THR A 25 14.99 11.46 10.80
CA THR A 25 15.27 12.90 10.93
C THR A 25 16.28 13.13 12.04
N PRO A 26 17.31 13.98 11.86
CA PRO A 26 18.33 14.22 12.87
C PRO A 26 17.80 14.74 14.20
N SER A 27 16.68 15.48 14.19
CA SER A 27 16.08 16.14 15.36
C SER A 27 14.94 15.35 16.01
N HIS A 28 14.66 14.13 15.57
CA HIS A 28 13.57 13.31 16.09
C HIS A 28 14.05 11.89 16.36
N GLU A 29 13.70 11.36 17.55
CA GLU A 29 14.11 9.99 17.92
C GLU A 29 13.38 8.89 17.13
N GLY A 30 12.26 9.23 16.49
CA GLY A 30 11.49 8.30 15.66
C GLY A 30 12.15 8.00 14.31
N SER A 31 11.95 6.81 13.82
CA SER A 31 12.33 6.41 12.47
C SER A 31 11.23 5.61 11.79
N ILE A 32 11.02 5.87 10.50
CA ILE A 32 10.12 5.07 9.66
C ILE A 32 10.95 3.96 9.03
N ASN A 33 10.61 2.71 9.36
CA ASN A 33 11.34 1.54 8.90
C ASN A 33 10.50 0.76 7.89
N PHE A 34 10.96 0.69 6.64
CA PHE A 34 10.32 -0.05 5.55
C PHE A 34 10.88 -1.48 5.37
N ASN A 35 11.75 -1.94 6.26
CA ASN A 35 12.39 -3.26 6.14
C ASN A 35 11.39 -4.42 6.30
N ASN A 36 10.30 -4.23 7.03
CA ASN A 36 9.30 -5.28 7.26
C ASN A 36 8.42 -5.55 6.04
N TYR A 37 8.24 -4.54 5.18
CA TYR A 37 7.39 -4.62 4.00
C TYR A 37 8.16 -4.10 2.80
N HIS A 38 8.85 -5.01 2.14
CA HIS A 38 9.74 -4.70 1.03
C HIS A 38 9.09 -3.78 0.00
N ALA A 39 9.77 -2.70 -0.31
CA ALA A 39 9.52 -1.93 -1.51
C ALA A 39 10.19 -2.64 -2.69
N ILE A 40 9.55 -2.58 -3.84
CA ILE A 40 10.11 -3.08 -5.10
C ILE A 40 10.35 -1.89 -6.01
N ILE A 41 11.55 -1.80 -6.55
CA ILE A 41 11.86 -0.85 -7.60
C ILE A 41 11.17 -1.35 -8.87
N TYR A 42 10.31 -0.53 -9.48
CA TYR A 42 9.63 -0.88 -10.71
C TYR A 42 10.10 -0.09 -11.92
N ASN A 43 10.87 0.99 -11.69
CA ASN A 43 11.44 1.78 -12.75
C ASN A 43 12.69 2.53 -12.29
N VAL A 44 13.71 2.57 -13.14
CA VAL A 44 14.89 3.40 -13.00
C VAL A 44 14.76 4.54 -14.01
N GLU A 45 14.33 5.70 -13.54
CA GLU A 45 13.92 6.79 -14.42
C GLU A 45 15.10 7.53 -15.05
N LYS A 46 16.09 7.85 -14.24
CA LYS A 46 17.23 8.65 -14.68
C LYS A 46 18.53 8.17 -14.07
N ARG A 47 19.57 8.19 -14.89
CA ARG A 47 20.97 8.08 -14.46
C ARG A 47 21.70 9.26 -15.07
N PHE A 48 22.23 10.14 -14.27
CA PHE A 48 23.04 11.26 -14.75
C PHE A 48 24.25 11.46 -13.84
N SER A 49 25.35 11.88 -14.45
CA SER A 49 26.54 12.26 -13.73
C SER A 49 26.42 13.71 -13.28
N SER A 50 26.55 13.96 -12.01
CA SER A 50 26.58 15.31 -11.43
C SER A 50 28.00 15.90 -11.49
N SER A 51 29.00 15.03 -11.49
CA SER A 51 30.44 15.33 -11.66
C SER A 51 31.15 14.05 -12.13
N GLU A 52 32.46 14.13 -12.41
CA GLU A 52 33.26 12.95 -12.80
C GLU A 52 33.26 11.80 -11.76
N ARG A 53 32.81 12.08 -10.52
CA ARG A 53 32.78 11.12 -9.40
C ARG A 53 31.44 10.89 -8.76
N GLU A 54 30.37 11.52 -9.28
CA GLU A 54 29.07 11.44 -8.66
C GLU A 54 27.99 11.08 -9.69
N HIS A 55 27.34 9.96 -9.48
CA HIS A 55 26.19 9.51 -10.27
C HIS A 55 24.92 9.62 -9.46
N VAL A 56 23.90 10.22 -10.02
CA VAL A 56 22.56 10.31 -9.43
C VAL A 56 21.62 9.38 -10.15
N ILE A 57 20.92 8.54 -9.38
CA ILE A 57 19.95 7.59 -9.90
C ILE A 57 18.60 7.91 -9.28
N VAL A 58 17.59 8.08 -10.12
CA VAL A 58 16.21 8.25 -9.69
C VAL A 58 15.50 6.91 -9.80
N LEU A 59 15.08 6.39 -8.66
CA LEU A 59 14.40 5.10 -8.53
C LEU A 59 12.94 5.33 -8.18
N ASN A 60 12.04 4.77 -8.98
CA ASN A 60 10.62 4.70 -8.65
C ASN A 60 10.34 3.34 -8.00
N TRP A 61 9.73 3.36 -6.84
CA TRP A 61 9.45 2.15 -6.08
C TRP A 61 8.01 2.13 -5.56
N SER A 62 7.51 0.94 -5.26
CA SER A 62 6.19 0.75 -4.67
C SER A 62 6.17 -0.48 -3.76
N THR A 63 5.11 -0.62 -2.96
CA THR A 63 4.91 -1.82 -2.15
C THR A 63 4.48 -3.00 -3.01
N VAL A 64 4.79 -4.22 -2.56
CA VAL A 64 4.36 -5.46 -3.23
C VAL A 64 2.84 -5.50 -3.40
N ASP A 65 2.11 -5.05 -2.38
CA ASP A 65 0.65 -5.08 -2.40
C ASP A 65 0.07 -4.08 -3.40
N HIS A 66 0.73 -2.93 -3.61
CA HIS A 66 0.33 -2.00 -4.66
C HIS A 66 0.49 -2.63 -6.06
N LEU A 67 1.59 -3.33 -6.30
CA LEU A 67 1.81 -4.03 -7.57
C LEU A 67 0.79 -5.16 -7.78
N LYS A 68 0.45 -5.91 -6.72
CA LYS A 68 -0.62 -6.90 -6.75
C LYS A 68 -1.97 -6.25 -7.05
N ASN A 69 -2.26 -5.12 -6.40
CA ASN A 69 -3.50 -4.38 -6.60
C ASN A 69 -3.72 -4.00 -8.08
N ILE A 70 -2.69 -3.51 -8.75
CA ILE A 70 -2.78 -3.13 -10.17
C ILE A 70 -3.11 -4.36 -11.06
N ARG A 71 -2.57 -5.52 -10.72
CA ARG A 71 -2.71 -6.77 -11.51
C ARG A 71 -3.98 -7.55 -11.17
N THR A 72 -4.61 -7.27 -10.04
CA THR A 72 -5.78 -8.02 -9.57
C THR A 72 -7.06 -7.26 -9.92
N LYS A 73 -8.04 -7.97 -10.48
CA LYS A 73 -9.38 -7.44 -10.77
C LYS A 73 -10.43 -8.27 -10.05
N ILE A 74 -11.40 -7.58 -9.46
CA ILE A 74 -12.50 -8.19 -8.72
C ILE A 74 -13.79 -8.00 -9.52
N SER A 75 -14.40 -9.12 -9.92
CA SER A 75 -15.76 -9.18 -10.47
C SER A 75 -16.54 -10.16 -9.61
N ALA A 76 -17.14 -9.67 -8.53
CA ALA A 76 -17.80 -10.52 -7.55
C ALA A 76 -18.91 -9.77 -6.80
N SER A 77 -19.87 -10.53 -6.28
CA SER A 77 -20.86 -10.03 -5.36
C SER A 77 -20.48 -10.36 -3.91
N PHE A 78 -20.66 -9.40 -3.03
CA PHE A 78 -20.42 -9.55 -1.60
C PHE A 78 -21.68 -9.25 -0.81
N LYS A 79 -21.90 -9.99 0.28
CA LYS A 79 -22.93 -9.74 1.27
C LYS A 79 -22.30 -9.81 2.66
N GLY A 80 -22.50 -8.79 3.46
CA GLY A 80 -21.97 -8.70 4.82
C GLY A 80 -21.89 -7.25 5.28
N THR A 81 -21.22 -7.03 6.42
CA THR A 81 -20.83 -5.70 6.82
C THR A 81 -19.70 -5.20 5.92
N ILE A 82 -19.54 -3.90 5.80
CA ILE A 82 -18.50 -3.35 4.92
C ILE A 82 -17.11 -3.70 5.46
N SER A 83 -16.94 -3.67 6.78
CA SER A 83 -15.70 -4.12 7.44
C SER A 83 -15.33 -5.56 7.07
N ASP A 84 -16.30 -6.50 7.08
CA ASP A 84 -16.06 -7.90 6.69
C ASP A 84 -15.70 -8.03 5.20
N ILE A 85 -16.35 -7.24 4.35
CA ILE A 85 -16.06 -7.23 2.91
C ILE A 85 -14.65 -6.69 2.66
N VAL A 86 -14.26 -5.59 3.31
CA VAL A 86 -12.89 -5.04 3.23
C VAL A 86 -11.87 -6.08 3.70
N GLN A 87 -12.13 -6.76 4.81
CA GLN A 87 -11.24 -7.82 5.30
C GLN A 87 -11.09 -8.94 4.28
N LYS A 88 -12.17 -9.39 3.65
CA LYS A 88 -12.13 -10.41 2.58
C LYS A 88 -11.32 -9.94 1.38
N ILE A 89 -11.47 -8.68 0.96
CA ILE A 89 -10.72 -8.11 -0.17
C ILE A 89 -9.21 -8.03 0.15
N ILE A 90 -8.84 -7.59 1.35
CA ILE A 90 -7.43 -7.43 1.72
C ILE A 90 -6.76 -8.78 2.00
N LYS A 91 -7.42 -9.70 2.72
CA LYS A 91 -6.83 -10.96 3.20
C LYS A 91 -7.12 -12.15 2.30
N GLY A 92 -8.16 -12.07 1.48
CA GLY A 92 -8.58 -13.19 0.63
C GLY A 92 -7.52 -13.58 -0.39
N THR A 93 -7.28 -14.88 -0.52
CA THR A 93 -6.28 -15.46 -1.43
C THR A 93 -6.56 -15.16 -2.91
N ASN A 94 -7.84 -15.04 -3.26
CA ASN A 94 -8.28 -14.72 -4.63
C ASN A 94 -8.27 -13.22 -4.94
N TYR A 95 -7.91 -12.38 -3.96
CA TYR A 95 -7.91 -10.93 -4.08
C TYR A 95 -6.52 -10.36 -3.81
N LEU A 96 -6.36 -9.43 -2.89
CA LEU A 96 -5.05 -8.81 -2.63
C LEU A 96 -4.08 -9.78 -1.93
N ASN A 97 -4.59 -10.68 -1.07
CA ASN A 97 -3.78 -11.63 -0.28
C ASN A 97 -2.62 -10.93 0.44
N SER A 98 -2.91 -9.84 1.09
CA SER A 98 -1.91 -9.08 1.83
C SER A 98 -1.51 -9.79 3.13
N LYS A 99 -0.21 -9.83 3.38
CA LYS A 99 0.36 -10.34 4.63
C LYS A 99 0.48 -9.26 5.72
N LYS A 100 0.28 -7.98 5.36
CA LYS A 100 0.35 -6.87 6.31
C LYS A 100 -0.76 -6.96 7.35
N PRO A 101 -0.54 -6.50 8.59
CA PRO A 101 -1.63 -6.32 9.56
C PRO A 101 -2.77 -5.49 8.97
N LEU A 102 -3.98 -5.76 9.44
CA LEU A 102 -5.16 -5.00 9.08
C LEU A 102 -5.86 -4.57 10.36
N PHE A 103 -5.90 -3.27 10.58
CA PHE A 103 -6.60 -2.62 11.68
C PHE A 103 -7.95 -2.15 11.16
N ILE A 104 -9.01 -2.78 11.62
CA ILE A 104 -10.35 -2.57 11.09
C ILE A 104 -11.32 -2.22 12.21
N GLU A 105 -12.02 -1.12 12.01
CA GLU A 105 -13.14 -0.73 12.88
C GLU A 105 -14.43 -1.38 12.35
N PRO A 106 -15.21 -2.04 13.21
CA PRO A 106 -16.45 -2.68 12.79
C PRO A 106 -17.46 -1.68 12.22
N SER A 107 -18.00 -1.99 11.05
CA SER A 107 -19.11 -1.24 10.47
C SER A 107 -20.44 -1.95 10.74
N LYS A 108 -21.50 -1.19 10.94
CA LYS A 108 -22.85 -1.72 11.07
C LYS A 108 -23.54 -1.89 9.72
N ASN A 109 -24.68 -2.56 9.75
CA ASN A 109 -25.54 -2.83 8.62
C ASN A 109 -24.96 -3.80 7.59
N ILE A 110 -25.72 -4.82 7.30
CA ILE A 110 -25.42 -5.78 6.23
C ILE A 110 -25.83 -5.15 4.90
N ARG A 111 -24.90 -5.14 3.97
CA ARG A 111 -25.09 -4.62 2.61
C ARG A 111 -24.81 -5.70 1.57
N LYS A 112 -25.35 -5.50 0.39
CA LYS A 112 -25.01 -6.27 -0.81
C LYS A 112 -24.34 -5.36 -1.82
N PHE A 113 -23.16 -5.76 -2.29
CA PHE A 113 -22.42 -5.04 -3.33
C PHE A 113 -22.08 -5.97 -4.48
N VAL A 114 -22.14 -5.43 -5.68
CA VAL A 114 -21.56 -6.03 -6.88
C VAL A 114 -20.39 -5.17 -7.28
N ILE A 115 -19.20 -5.75 -7.32
CA ILE A 115 -17.97 -5.06 -7.73
C ILE A 115 -17.70 -5.37 -9.19
N PRO A 116 -17.77 -4.35 -10.09
CA PRO A 116 -17.66 -4.55 -11.51
C PRO A 116 -16.22 -4.38 -12.00
N ASN A 117 -15.42 -5.45 -12.00
CA ASN A 117 -14.06 -5.46 -12.56
C ASN A 117 -13.13 -4.35 -12.05
N LEU A 118 -13.17 -4.08 -10.74
CA LEU A 118 -12.34 -3.07 -10.08
C LEU A 118 -11.09 -3.69 -9.46
N THR A 119 -10.03 -2.89 -9.30
CA THR A 119 -8.90 -3.32 -8.45
C THR A 119 -9.33 -3.38 -6.99
N PRO A 120 -8.62 -4.15 -6.12
CA PRO A 120 -8.95 -4.24 -4.70
C PRO A 120 -9.11 -2.87 -4.02
N PHE A 121 -8.19 -1.95 -4.24
CA PHE A 121 -8.27 -0.62 -3.63
C PHE A 121 -9.39 0.25 -4.21
N GLN A 122 -9.68 0.12 -5.51
CA GLN A 122 -10.85 0.77 -6.11
C GLN A 122 -12.16 0.21 -5.54
N ALA A 123 -12.24 -1.11 -5.35
CA ALA A 123 -13.39 -1.76 -4.76
C ALA A 123 -13.63 -1.28 -3.31
N ILE A 124 -12.57 -1.18 -2.50
CA ILE A 124 -12.67 -0.65 -1.14
C ILE A 124 -13.10 0.82 -1.17
N ASN A 125 -12.55 1.63 -2.06
CA ASN A 125 -12.93 3.03 -2.20
C ASN A 125 -14.40 3.21 -2.61
N LEU A 126 -14.94 2.28 -3.41
CA LEU A 126 -16.34 2.28 -3.78
C LEU A 126 -17.24 2.00 -2.56
N ILE A 127 -16.95 0.94 -1.80
CA ILE A 127 -17.82 0.48 -0.72
C ILE A 127 -17.69 1.27 0.58
N LYS A 128 -16.53 1.91 0.82
CA LYS A 128 -16.29 2.66 2.07
C LYS A 128 -17.26 3.82 2.28
N THR A 129 -17.80 4.40 1.19
CA THR A 129 -18.75 5.52 1.25
C THR A 129 -20.08 5.15 1.90
N GLU A 130 -20.40 3.86 1.94
CA GLU A 130 -21.62 3.32 2.55
C GLU A 130 -21.38 2.79 3.98
N ALA A 131 -20.13 2.87 4.47
CA ALA A 131 -19.76 2.39 5.79
C ALA A 131 -20.23 3.36 6.87
N VAL A 132 -20.80 2.79 7.94
CA VAL A 132 -21.18 3.53 9.14
C VAL A 132 -20.61 2.79 10.35
N SER A 133 -19.94 3.50 11.25
CA SER A 133 -19.35 2.93 12.46
C SER A 133 -20.40 2.26 13.34
N ALA A 134 -20.06 1.09 13.87
CA ALA A 134 -20.90 0.38 14.82
C ALA A 134 -20.90 1.06 16.20
N GLU A 135 -19.81 1.73 16.56
CA GLU A 135 -19.62 2.35 17.87
C GLU A 135 -20.03 3.82 17.89
N GLN A 136 -19.51 4.60 16.94
CA GLN A 136 -19.66 6.06 16.93
C GLN A 136 -20.77 6.59 16.02
N ASN A 137 -21.37 5.70 15.21
CA ASN A 137 -22.39 6.08 14.24
C ASN A 137 -21.88 7.04 13.13
N SER A 138 -20.56 7.18 12.99
CA SER A 138 -19.92 8.03 12.00
C SER A 138 -19.96 7.40 10.61
N PRO A 139 -20.37 8.15 9.58
CA PRO A 139 -20.44 7.65 8.20
C PRO A 139 -19.14 7.83 7.41
N HIS A 140 -18.10 8.44 7.98
CA HIS A 140 -16.88 8.81 7.27
C HIS A 140 -15.76 7.82 7.51
N TYR A 141 -15.72 6.75 6.71
CA TYR A 141 -14.62 5.79 6.74
C TYR A 141 -13.47 6.18 5.82
N VAL A 142 -12.26 5.98 6.32
CA VAL A 142 -11.02 6.14 5.57
C VAL A 142 -10.31 4.79 5.43
N PHE A 143 -9.65 4.60 4.30
CA PHE A 143 -8.79 3.46 4.05
C PHE A 143 -7.42 3.98 3.65
N PHE A 144 -6.40 3.58 4.40
CA PHE A 144 -5.01 4.00 4.14
C PHE A 144 -4.00 2.94 4.60
N GLU A 145 -2.80 3.06 4.08
CA GLU A 145 -1.66 2.21 4.41
C GLU A 145 -0.66 3.01 5.25
N THR A 146 -0.11 2.36 6.27
CA THR A 146 1.02 2.85 7.07
C THR A 146 2.15 1.83 7.04
N PRO A 147 3.36 2.15 7.55
CA PRO A 147 4.42 1.16 7.75
C PRO A 147 4.02 -0.02 8.65
N ASN A 148 2.99 0.15 9.47
CA ASN A 148 2.49 -0.89 10.37
C ASN A 148 1.42 -1.79 9.77
N GLY A 149 0.81 -1.38 8.66
CA GLY A 149 -0.26 -2.13 7.99
C GLY A 149 -1.34 -1.27 7.38
N TYR A 150 -2.47 -1.91 7.09
CA TYR A 150 -3.66 -1.24 6.56
C TYR A 150 -4.60 -0.82 7.68
N HIS A 151 -5.22 0.32 7.50
CA HIS A 151 -6.22 0.88 8.41
C HIS A 151 -7.53 1.11 7.66
N PHE A 152 -8.61 0.62 8.24
CA PHE A 152 -9.98 0.91 7.80
C PHE A 152 -10.79 1.32 9.03
N ARG A 153 -11.04 2.59 9.19
CA ARG A 153 -11.72 3.14 10.35
C ARG A 153 -12.45 4.43 10.06
N SER A 154 -13.34 4.83 10.96
CA SER A 154 -14.00 6.12 10.85
C SER A 154 -13.03 7.27 11.15
N PHE A 155 -13.40 8.46 10.71
CA PHE A 155 -12.59 9.66 10.90
C PHE A 155 -12.57 10.11 12.36
N ASP A 156 -13.58 9.70 13.14
CA ASP A 156 -13.78 10.10 14.53
C ASP A 156 -13.18 9.09 15.55
N SER A 157 -12.50 8.05 15.05
CA SER A 157 -11.89 6.99 15.89
C SER A 157 -10.43 7.25 16.22
#